data_9c6b1c32e9afb307b2571c38e2cb7d09
#
_entry.id   9c6b1c32e9afb307b2571c38e2cb7d09
#
_cell.length_a   1.000
_cell.length_b   1.000
_cell.length_c   1.000
_cell.angle_alpha   90.00
_cell.angle_beta   90.00
_cell.angle_gamma   90.00
#
_symmetry.space_group_name_H-M   'P 1'
#
loop_
_entity.id
_entity.type
_entity.pdbx_description
1 polymer ?
#
loop_
_entity_poly.entity_id
_entity_poly.type
_entity_poly.pdbx_seq_one_letter_code
_entity_poly.pdbx_strand_id
1 'polypeptide(L)'
;HHIDRRMEQMRAEGVEFRVNQHVGVNVDAKKLLAEFDAVVLSGGSEYPRDIPAPGRELKGIHFAMDFLPWQNKKNAGDTVANQLFATGKNVVVIGGGDTGSDCVGTSIRQGAKSVTNFELMSQPPVEENKPLTWPNWPMKLRISSSHEEGAKREFSVVTKGFTGKD
;
A
#
# COMPACT_ATOMS: atom_id res chain seq x y z
N HIS A 1 2.76 -4.86 21.04
CA HIS A 1 2.28 -4.54 19.69
C HIS A 1 1.33 -5.62 19.18
N HIS A 2 0.37 -5.28 18.27
CA HIS A 2 -0.64 -6.26 17.81
C HIS A 2 -0.03 -7.43 17.04
N ILE A 3 0.98 -7.16 16.21
CA ILE A 3 1.69 -8.19 15.44
C ILE A 3 2.44 -9.13 16.37
N ASP A 4 3.20 -8.61 17.34
CA ASP A 4 3.99 -9.41 18.26
C ASP A 4 3.11 -10.37 19.06
N ARG A 5 2.00 -9.85 19.60
CA ARG A 5 1.01 -10.67 20.31
C ARG A 5 0.44 -11.78 19.43
N ARG A 6 0.17 -11.50 18.16
CA ARG A 6 -0.34 -12.50 17.22
C ARG A 6 0.72 -13.56 16.89
N MET A 7 1.96 -13.16 16.72
CA MET A 7 3.06 -14.09 16.50
C MET A 7 3.31 -14.99 17.72
N GLU A 8 3.22 -14.46 18.91
CA GLU A 8 3.32 -15.23 20.16
C GLU A 8 2.20 -16.27 20.26
N GLN A 9 0.96 -15.88 19.97
CA GLN A 9 -0.17 -16.80 19.91
C GLN A 9 0.08 -17.93 18.90
N MET A 10 0.50 -17.60 17.68
CA MET A 10 0.78 -18.59 16.64
C MET A 10 1.88 -19.58 17.07
N ARG A 11 2.94 -19.10 17.73
CA ARG A 11 4.00 -19.97 18.29
C ARG A 11 3.44 -20.91 19.35
N ALA A 12 2.56 -20.40 20.24
CA ALA A 12 1.92 -21.21 21.27
C ALA A 12 1.00 -22.28 20.67
N GLU A 13 0.42 -22.04 19.49
CA GLU A 13 -0.38 -22.99 18.72
C GLU A 13 0.48 -23.98 17.88
N GLY A 14 1.81 -23.88 17.94
CA GLY A 14 2.74 -24.79 17.27
C GLY A 14 3.24 -24.32 15.89
N VAL A 15 2.98 -23.06 15.50
CA VAL A 15 3.50 -22.53 14.24
C VAL A 15 5.00 -22.24 14.38
N GLU A 16 5.78 -22.79 13.46
CA GLU A 16 7.22 -22.53 13.33
C GLU A 16 7.49 -21.39 12.35
N PHE A 17 8.20 -20.37 12.79
CA PHE A 17 8.67 -19.26 11.95
C PHE A 17 10.12 -19.49 11.54
N ARG A 18 10.36 -19.72 10.26
CA ARG A 18 11.71 -19.86 9.67
C ARG A 18 12.05 -18.59 8.91
N VAL A 19 12.82 -17.72 9.52
CA VAL A 19 13.30 -16.46 8.90
C VAL A 19 14.52 -16.69 8.02
N ASN A 20 14.86 -15.69 7.18
CA ASN A 20 15.98 -15.75 6.22
C ASN A 20 15.86 -16.92 5.23
N GLN A 21 14.64 -17.33 4.93
CA GLN A 21 14.34 -18.37 3.97
C GLN A 21 13.78 -17.75 2.69
N HIS A 22 14.53 -17.86 1.60
CA HIS A 22 14.11 -17.37 0.29
C HIS A 22 13.90 -18.57 -0.63
N VAL A 23 12.63 -18.95 -0.80
CA VAL A 23 12.25 -20.10 -1.63
C VAL A 23 12.65 -19.86 -3.09
N GLY A 24 13.33 -20.84 -3.67
CA GLY A 24 13.92 -20.75 -5.01
C GLY A 24 15.36 -20.20 -5.04
N VAL A 25 15.87 -19.69 -3.90
CA VAL A 25 17.25 -19.19 -3.79
C VAL A 25 18.05 -20.03 -2.79
N ASN A 26 17.69 -20.00 -1.51
CA ASN A 26 18.37 -20.79 -0.47
C ASN A 26 17.48 -21.91 0.10
N VAL A 27 16.23 -21.98 -0.29
CA VAL A 27 15.29 -23.06 0.02
C VAL A 27 14.76 -23.66 -1.28
N ASP A 28 14.94 -24.95 -1.46
CA ASP A 28 14.42 -25.67 -2.63
C ASP A 28 12.91 -25.86 -2.52
N ALA A 29 12.16 -25.31 -3.48
CA ALA A 29 10.69 -25.46 -3.54
C ALA A 29 10.23 -26.92 -3.62
N LYS A 30 11.02 -27.80 -4.28
CA LYS A 30 10.67 -29.22 -4.39
C LYS A 30 10.75 -29.94 -3.04
N LYS A 31 11.67 -29.52 -2.17
CA LYS A 31 11.76 -30.07 -0.81
C LYS A 31 10.52 -29.69 0.00
N LEU A 32 10.04 -28.45 -0.12
CA LEU A 32 8.80 -28.05 0.56
C LEU A 32 7.60 -28.87 0.10
N LEU A 33 7.48 -29.12 -1.21
CA LEU A 33 6.41 -29.94 -1.76
C LEU A 33 6.49 -31.42 -1.33
N ALA A 34 7.67 -31.91 -0.97
CA ALA A 34 7.87 -33.27 -0.47
C ALA A 34 7.71 -33.37 1.06
N GLU A 35 7.95 -32.27 1.79
CA GLU A 35 7.90 -32.21 3.26
C GLU A 35 6.48 -31.91 3.78
N PHE A 36 5.68 -31.15 3.03
CA PHE A 36 4.37 -30.65 3.47
C PHE A 36 3.23 -31.15 2.58
N ASP A 37 2.08 -31.44 3.18
CA ASP A 37 0.85 -31.86 2.49
C ASP A 37 0.26 -30.75 1.62
N ALA A 38 0.49 -29.48 1.99
CA ALA A 38 0.03 -28.32 1.26
C ALA A 38 0.98 -27.13 1.43
N VAL A 39 1.10 -26.31 0.40
CA VAL A 39 1.89 -25.08 0.41
C VAL A 39 0.99 -23.90 0.03
N VAL A 40 0.96 -22.86 0.87
CA VAL A 40 0.25 -21.62 0.62
C VAL A 40 1.24 -20.52 0.30
N LEU A 41 1.09 -19.88 -0.86
CA LEU A 41 1.90 -18.73 -1.27
C LEU A 41 1.17 -17.44 -0.85
N SER A 42 1.71 -16.75 0.15
CA SER A 42 1.13 -15.52 0.70
C SER A 42 2.17 -14.40 0.87
N GLY A 43 3.14 -14.35 -0.04
CA GLY A 43 4.29 -13.43 0.04
C GLY A 43 3.96 -11.95 -0.24
N GLY A 44 2.76 -11.64 -0.70
CA GLY A 44 2.40 -10.28 -1.11
C GLY A 44 3.09 -9.84 -2.39
N SER A 45 3.11 -8.53 -2.64
CA SER A 45 3.77 -7.91 -3.79
C SER A 45 4.64 -6.75 -3.32
N GLU A 46 5.94 -6.85 -3.55
CA GLU A 46 6.91 -5.80 -3.22
C GLU A 46 7.28 -4.93 -4.43
N TYR A 47 7.00 -5.44 -5.66
CA TYR A 47 7.26 -4.69 -6.88
C TYR A 47 6.14 -3.71 -7.16
N PRO A 48 6.43 -2.39 -7.17
CA PRO A 48 5.43 -1.39 -7.50
C PRO A 48 5.05 -1.47 -8.98
N ARG A 49 3.79 -1.23 -9.29
CA ARG A 49 3.36 -0.93 -10.67
C ARG A 49 3.72 0.51 -10.97
N ASP A 50 4.62 0.71 -11.91
CA ASP A 50 5.00 2.06 -12.32
C ASP A 50 4.03 2.62 -13.36
N ILE A 51 4.06 3.95 -13.51
CA ILE A 51 3.33 4.69 -14.53
C ILE A 51 4.35 5.10 -15.59
N PRO A 52 4.39 4.45 -16.77
CA PRO A 52 5.33 4.79 -17.84
C PRO A 52 4.86 6.06 -18.56
N ALA A 53 5.00 7.20 -17.90
CA ALA A 53 4.59 8.50 -18.42
C ALA A 53 5.81 9.44 -18.53
N PRO A 54 5.84 10.34 -19.52
CA PRO A 54 6.90 11.34 -19.65
C PRO A 54 7.08 12.14 -18.35
N GLY A 55 8.30 12.41 -17.95
CA GLY A 55 8.63 13.15 -16.73
C GLY A 55 8.59 12.30 -15.45
N ARG A 56 8.47 10.97 -15.55
CA ARG A 56 8.46 10.07 -14.39
C ARG A 56 9.76 10.16 -13.56
N GLU A 57 10.84 10.55 -14.19
CA GLU A 57 12.17 10.74 -13.61
C GLU A 57 12.32 12.02 -12.78
N LEU A 58 11.36 12.94 -12.82
CA LEU A 58 11.41 14.20 -12.07
C LEU A 58 11.44 13.95 -10.56
N LYS A 59 12.13 14.83 -9.85
CA LYS A 59 12.19 14.78 -8.38
C LYS A 59 10.81 14.96 -7.74
N GLY A 60 10.61 14.30 -6.61
CA GLY A 60 9.35 14.39 -5.86
C GLY A 60 8.30 13.39 -6.29
N ILE A 61 8.60 12.49 -7.23
CA ILE A 61 7.72 11.39 -7.64
C ILE A 61 8.27 10.09 -7.03
N HIS A 62 7.55 9.54 -6.07
CA HIS A 62 7.98 8.42 -5.26
C HIS A 62 6.99 7.26 -5.33
N PHE A 63 7.47 6.05 -5.16
CA PHE A 63 6.60 4.91 -4.89
C PHE A 63 6.10 4.93 -3.44
N ALA A 64 4.92 4.37 -3.21
CA ALA A 64 4.38 4.22 -1.86
C ALA A 64 5.34 3.46 -0.93
N MET A 65 6.04 2.45 -1.45
CA MET A 65 7.00 1.66 -0.68
C MET A 65 8.32 2.40 -0.39
N ASP A 66 8.58 3.54 -1.03
CA ASP A 66 9.68 4.45 -0.64
C ASP A 66 9.25 5.40 0.50
N PHE A 67 7.96 5.53 0.73
CA PHE A 67 7.37 6.49 1.67
C PHE A 67 6.89 5.83 2.96
N LEU A 68 6.05 4.79 2.85
CA LEU A 68 5.36 4.18 3.99
C LEU A 68 6.28 3.43 4.97
N PRO A 69 7.27 2.62 4.51
CA PRO A 69 8.10 1.84 5.43
C PRO A 69 8.92 2.70 6.39
N TRP A 70 9.39 3.86 5.94
CA TRP A 70 10.14 4.78 6.80
C TRP A 70 9.28 5.35 7.91
N GLN A 71 8.03 5.66 7.62
CA GLN A 71 7.10 6.13 8.65
C GLN A 71 6.80 5.03 9.67
N ASN A 72 6.63 3.78 9.22
CA ASN A 72 6.42 2.65 10.11
C ASN A 72 7.61 2.42 11.04
N LYS A 73 8.84 2.47 10.51
CA LYS A 73 10.07 2.36 11.31
C LYS A 73 10.15 3.48 12.35
N LYS A 74 9.88 4.72 11.95
CA LYS A 74 9.85 5.85 12.89
C LYS A 74 8.82 5.67 14.00
N ASN A 75 7.63 5.18 13.67
CA ASN A 75 6.59 4.89 14.65
C ASN A 75 6.98 3.76 15.59
N ALA A 76 7.84 2.84 15.15
CA ALA A 76 8.41 1.78 15.99
C ALA A 76 9.56 2.26 16.91
N GLY A 77 10.00 3.51 16.76
CA GLY A 77 11.08 4.10 17.56
C GLY A 77 12.46 4.08 16.86
N ASP A 78 12.52 3.62 15.63
CA ASP A 78 13.79 3.58 14.88
C ASP A 78 14.27 4.98 14.49
N THR A 79 15.58 5.16 14.45
CA THR A 79 16.20 6.34 13.85
C THR A 79 16.23 6.17 12.32
N VAL A 80 15.54 7.04 11.61
CA VAL A 80 15.42 6.99 10.15
C VAL A 80 16.14 8.17 9.53
N ALA A 81 17.22 7.90 8.80
CA ALA A 81 17.90 8.90 7.98
C ALA A 81 17.18 9.04 6.62
N ASN A 82 17.13 10.27 6.08
CA ASN A 82 16.59 10.55 4.73
C ASN A 82 15.11 10.16 4.52
N GLN A 83 14.29 10.24 5.56
CA GLN A 83 12.86 10.00 5.44
C GLN A 83 12.21 11.03 4.50
N LEU A 84 11.31 10.56 3.63
CA LEU A 84 10.44 11.42 2.85
C LEU A 84 9.35 12.01 3.75
N PHE A 85 9.17 13.33 3.68
CA PHE A 85 8.15 14.05 4.44
C PHE A 85 7.18 14.79 3.53
N ALA A 86 5.91 14.67 3.85
CA ALA A 86 4.82 15.42 3.24
C ALA A 86 4.58 16.78 3.91
N THR A 87 5.24 17.08 5.02
CA THR A 87 5.05 18.28 5.84
C THR A 87 5.12 19.56 5.00
N GLY A 88 4.05 20.36 5.03
CA GLY A 88 3.94 21.62 4.31
C GLY A 88 3.84 21.53 2.79
N LYS A 89 3.76 20.32 2.23
CA LYS A 89 3.67 20.08 0.78
C LYS A 89 2.24 19.86 0.32
N ASN A 90 1.98 20.18 -0.94
CA ASN A 90 0.80 19.71 -1.65
C ASN A 90 1.12 18.32 -2.20
N VAL A 91 0.36 17.32 -1.80
CA VAL A 91 0.60 15.92 -2.14
C VAL A 91 -0.47 15.42 -3.09
N VAL A 92 -0.05 14.73 -4.13
CA VAL A 92 -0.93 13.98 -5.02
C VAL A 92 -0.63 12.50 -4.85
N VAL A 93 -1.65 11.72 -4.53
CA VAL A 93 -1.57 10.26 -4.48
C VAL A 93 -2.26 9.69 -5.72
N ILE A 94 -1.52 8.93 -6.53
CA ILE A 94 -2.06 8.33 -7.76
C ILE A 94 -2.34 6.85 -7.50
N GLY A 95 -3.61 6.51 -7.50
CA GLY A 95 -4.12 5.18 -7.21
C GLY A 95 -5.04 5.14 -5.99
N GLY A 96 -6.14 4.40 -6.11
CA GLY A 96 -7.24 4.38 -5.14
C GLY A 96 -7.34 3.12 -4.28
N GLY A 97 -6.34 2.23 -4.30
CA GLY A 97 -6.32 1.03 -3.47
C GLY A 97 -5.90 1.32 -2.02
N ASP A 98 -5.83 0.26 -1.19
CA ASP A 98 -5.49 0.36 0.23
C ASP A 98 -4.13 1.04 0.46
N THR A 99 -3.14 0.72 -0.36
CA THR A 99 -1.82 1.38 -0.32
C THR A 99 -1.92 2.89 -0.59
N GLY A 100 -2.79 3.30 -1.53
CA GLY A 100 -3.09 4.72 -1.77
C GLY A 100 -3.73 5.38 -0.55
N SER A 101 -4.67 4.72 0.09
CA SER A 101 -5.28 5.18 1.35
C SER A 101 -4.25 5.37 2.47
N ASP A 102 -3.30 4.45 2.60
CA ASP A 102 -2.21 4.55 3.56
C ASP A 102 -1.30 5.76 3.27
N CYS A 103 -1.01 6.03 1.99
CA CYS A 103 -0.26 7.22 1.58
C CYS A 103 -1.02 8.51 1.91
N VAL A 104 -2.35 8.53 1.70
CA VAL A 104 -3.21 9.66 2.05
C VAL A 104 -3.12 9.95 3.54
N GLY A 105 -3.44 8.98 4.39
CA GLY A 105 -3.44 9.17 5.84
C GLY A 105 -2.05 9.52 6.38
N THR A 106 -1.01 8.85 5.89
CA THR A 106 0.38 9.17 6.28
C THR A 106 0.75 10.61 5.92
N SER A 107 0.38 11.07 4.73
CA SER A 107 0.66 12.43 4.29
C SER A 107 -0.05 13.48 5.16
N ILE A 108 -1.32 13.24 5.48
CA ILE A 108 -2.10 14.14 6.35
C ILE A 108 -1.46 14.20 7.75
N ARG A 109 -1.17 13.05 8.36
CA ARG A 109 -0.58 12.97 9.70
C ARG A 109 0.83 13.53 9.77
N GLN A 110 1.57 13.56 8.65
CA GLN A 110 2.85 14.28 8.54
C GLN A 110 2.69 15.79 8.37
N GLY A 111 1.47 16.32 8.28
CA GLY A 111 1.21 17.76 8.13
C GLY A 111 1.36 18.28 6.69
N ALA A 112 0.90 17.51 5.72
CA ALA A 112 0.75 18.01 4.34
C ALA A 112 -0.18 19.22 4.30
N LYS A 113 0.12 20.18 3.42
CA LYS A 113 -0.73 21.36 3.20
C LYS A 113 -2.05 20.99 2.52
N SER A 114 -1.99 20.03 1.59
CA SER A 114 -3.16 19.44 0.94
C SER A 114 -2.82 18.03 0.48
N VAL A 115 -3.83 17.16 0.41
CA VAL A 115 -3.70 15.83 -0.16
C VAL A 115 -4.83 15.61 -1.15
N THR A 116 -4.50 15.28 -2.40
CA THR A 116 -5.46 14.90 -3.43
C THR A 116 -5.17 13.48 -3.89
N ASN A 117 -6.19 12.63 -3.91
CA ASN A 117 -6.09 11.27 -4.39
C ASN A 117 -6.76 11.14 -5.76
N PHE A 118 -6.02 10.70 -6.76
CA PHE A 118 -6.49 10.44 -8.13
C PHE A 118 -6.76 8.97 -8.36
N GLU A 119 -7.95 8.66 -8.82
CA GLU A 119 -8.37 7.31 -9.18
C GLU A 119 -8.67 7.22 -10.67
N LEU A 120 -8.09 6.20 -11.32
CA LEU A 120 -8.27 5.95 -12.75
C LEU A 120 -9.72 5.57 -13.10
N MET A 121 -10.32 4.75 -12.24
CA MET A 121 -11.68 4.26 -12.46
C MET A 121 -12.72 5.32 -12.14
N SER A 122 -13.90 5.17 -12.72
CA SER A 122 -15.04 6.00 -12.37
C SER A 122 -15.44 5.77 -10.91
N GLN A 123 -16.05 6.80 -10.32
CA GLN A 123 -16.55 6.69 -8.95
C GLN A 123 -17.57 5.55 -8.85
N PRO A 124 -17.35 4.58 -7.96
CA PRO A 124 -18.33 3.53 -7.70
C PRO A 124 -19.63 4.12 -7.15
N PRO A 125 -20.77 3.44 -7.32
CA PRO A 125 -22.04 3.86 -6.72
C PRO A 125 -21.92 3.90 -5.20
N VAL A 126 -22.67 4.79 -4.56
CA VAL A 126 -22.71 4.91 -3.09
C VAL A 126 -23.31 3.66 -2.47
N GLU A 127 -24.36 3.12 -3.09
CA GLU A 127 -25.05 1.91 -2.65
C GLU A 127 -24.72 0.72 -3.53
N GLU A 128 -24.75 -0.47 -2.94
CA GLU A 128 -24.52 -1.72 -3.63
C GLU A 128 -25.73 -2.09 -4.53
N ASN A 129 -25.44 -2.48 -5.78
CA ASN A 129 -26.42 -3.11 -6.66
C ASN A 129 -26.23 -4.64 -6.65
N LYS A 130 -26.83 -5.32 -5.67
CA LYS A 130 -26.76 -6.78 -5.51
C LYS A 130 -27.15 -7.58 -6.77
N PRO A 131 -28.25 -7.25 -7.48
CA PRO A 131 -28.59 -7.98 -8.70
C PRO A 131 -27.51 -7.99 -9.77
N LEU A 132 -26.63 -6.97 -9.79
CA LEU A 132 -25.55 -6.86 -10.75
C LEU A 132 -24.25 -7.55 -10.28
N THR A 133 -24.01 -7.56 -8.98
CA THR A 133 -22.68 -7.93 -8.43
C THR A 133 -22.65 -9.28 -7.72
N TRP A 134 -23.80 -9.75 -7.20
CA TRP A 134 -23.86 -11.03 -6.49
C TRP A 134 -23.54 -12.23 -7.40
N PRO A 135 -22.73 -13.21 -6.99
CA PRO A 135 -22.12 -13.43 -5.67
C PRO A 135 -20.72 -12.79 -5.51
N ASN A 136 -20.32 -11.95 -6.42
CA ASN A 136 -19.03 -11.29 -6.39
C ASN A 136 -18.97 -10.18 -5.34
N TRP A 137 -17.77 -9.62 -5.15
CA TRP A 137 -17.52 -8.54 -4.22
C TRP A 137 -18.39 -7.30 -4.53
N PRO A 138 -19.01 -6.68 -3.53
CA PRO A 138 -19.88 -5.52 -3.75
C PRO A 138 -19.17 -4.34 -4.40
N MET A 139 -19.70 -3.88 -5.55
CA MET A 139 -19.22 -2.67 -6.20
C MET A 139 -19.92 -1.45 -5.59
N LYS A 140 -19.27 -0.84 -4.61
CA LYS A 140 -19.74 0.38 -3.96
C LYS A 140 -18.61 1.28 -3.56
N LEU A 141 -18.88 2.57 -3.43
CA LEU A 141 -17.93 3.55 -2.91
C LEU A 141 -17.54 3.19 -1.48
N ARG A 142 -16.24 3.04 -1.26
CA ARG A 142 -15.66 2.82 0.06
C ARG A 142 -14.85 4.03 0.46
N ILE A 143 -15.04 4.48 1.67
CA ILE A 143 -14.28 5.56 2.28
C ILE A 143 -13.47 4.92 3.39
N SER A 144 -12.15 5.04 3.35
CA SER A 144 -11.29 4.63 4.45
C SER A 144 -11.20 5.76 5.48
N SER A 145 -10.88 5.41 6.73
CA SER A 145 -10.62 6.40 7.78
C SER A 145 -9.55 7.43 7.37
N SER A 146 -8.56 7.00 6.59
CA SER A 146 -7.53 7.90 6.04
C SER A 146 -8.10 8.98 5.12
N HIS A 147 -9.10 8.66 4.30
CA HIS A 147 -9.75 9.66 3.45
C HIS A 147 -10.62 10.63 4.26
N GLU A 148 -11.21 10.16 5.35
CA GLU A 148 -12.04 11.00 6.25
C GLU A 148 -11.18 12.05 6.99
N GLU A 149 -9.87 11.83 7.10
CA GLU A 149 -8.93 12.80 7.70
C GLU A 149 -8.74 14.08 6.87
N GLY A 150 -9.26 14.16 5.62
CA GLY A 150 -9.31 15.42 4.87
C GLY A 150 -8.75 15.42 3.46
N ALA A 151 -8.60 14.27 2.80
CA ALA A 151 -8.17 14.21 1.41
C ALA A 151 -9.29 14.52 0.42
N LYS A 152 -8.96 15.22 -0.66
CA LYS A 152 -9.81 15.33 -1.83
C LYS A 152 -9.65 14.10 -2.71
N ARG A 153 -10.74 13.48 -3.17
CA ARG A 153 -10.72 12.37 -4.13
C ARG A 153 -11.25 12.83 -5.48
N GLU A 154 -10.54 12.44 -6.53
CA GLU A 154 -10.91 12.68 -7.92
C GLU A 154 -10.92 11.36 -8.68
N PHE A 155 -12.00 11.08 -9.39
CA PHE A 155 -12.21 9.85 -10.15
C PHE A 155 -12.12 10.09 -11.64
N SER A 156 -11.91 9.03 -12.41
CA SER A 156 -11.77 9.09 -13.89
C SER A 156 -10.59 9.96 -14.34
N VAL A 157 -9.51 9.97 -13.56
CA VAL A 157 -8.30 10.74 -13.83
C VAL A 157 -7.20 9.83 -14.36
N VAL A 158 -6.68 10.11 -15.55
CA VAL A 158 -5.53 9.41 -16.12
C VAL A 158 -4.30 10.30 -16.12
N THR A 159 -3.17 9.75 -15.67
CA THR A 159 -1.88 10.44 -15.73
C THR A 159 -1.30 10.33 -17.13
N LYS A 160 -1.15 11.44 -17.85
CA LYS A 160 -0.54 11.51 -19.18
C LYS A 160 0.95 11.87 -19.14
N GLY A 161 1.40 12.52 -18.08
CA GLY A 161 2.78 12.94 -17.93
C GLY A 161 2.96 13.77 -16.65
N PHE A 162 4.22 13.97 -16.33
CA PHE A 162 4.64 14.83 -15.23
C PHE A 162 5.44 15.99 -15.81
N THR A 163 5.24 17.18 -15.29
CA THR A 163 5.97 18.38 -15.70
C THR A 163 6.46 19.11 -14.48
N GLY A 164 7.66 19.65 -14.54
CA GLY A 164 8.26 20.38 -13.42
C GLY A 164 9.59 21.02 -13.82
N LYS A 165 10.17 21.74 -12.88
CA LYS A 165 11.57 22.19 -12.92
C LYS A 165 12.30 21.40 -11.84
N ASP A 166 13.46 20.86 -12.19
CA ASP A 166 14.39 20.23 -11.24
C ASP A 166 15.00 21.22 -10.26
#